data_56e4941ac617dd4e60706650fd9efff0
#
_entry.id   56e4941ac617dd4e60706650fd9efff0
#
_cell.length_a   1.000
_cell.length_b   1.000
_cell.length_c   1.000
_cell.angle_alpha   90.00
_cell.angle_beta   90.00
_cell.angle_gamma   90.00
#
_symmetry.space_group_name_H-M   'P 1'
#
loop_
_entity.id
_entity.type
_entity.pdbx_description
1 polymer ?
#
loop_
_entity_poly.entity_id
_entity_poly.type
_entity_poly.pdbx_seq_one_letter_code
_entity_poly.pdbx_strand_id
1 'polypeptide(L)'
;EEKMNGARFRGNAATRAGSAREAALLDEAAERLQNVVANDALWAAADNDLHRATPDGFGWDGDGRLAVIEVKSHEYGWEHDGIPIEHYAQLQFQIRVMGADFGLYGFEVRDEDDQPPADGATWKVVERDEEMIAWLTERADDLIAWRDAGCPDVDDLPDEVAAALEAWAPLKLALTKAAEAEKAANAALKKAIAKLPHAARFGAVGMGKTGGFQLSVSETVAIDEAAWAATDPAEHARVEQLRGGV
;
A
#
# COMPACT_ATOMS: atom_id res chain seq x y z
N GLU A 1 -10.45 -12.72 14.86
CA GLU A 1 -11.47 -12.38 15.88
C GLU A 1 -12.28 -11.13 15.52
N GLU A 2 -11.65 -9.98 15.17
CA GLU A 2 -12.39 -8.74 14.86
C GLU A 2 -13.41 -8.90 13.72
N LYS A 3 -13.03 -9.52 12.61
CA LYS A 3 -13.94 -9.76 11.48
C LYS A 3 -15.08 -10.73 11.82
N MET A 4 -14.87 -11.60 12.76
CA MET A 4 -15.86 -12.61 13.18
C MET A 4 -16.81 -12.08 14.23
N ASN A 5 -16.39 -11.17 15.09
CA ASN A 5 -17.18 -10.58 16.17
C ASN A 5 -17.90 -9.28 15.77
N GLY A 6 -17.90 -8.92 14.50
CA GLY A 6 -18.59 -7.74 13.99
C GLY A 6 -17.99 -6.41 14.44
N ALA A 7 -16.74 -6.39 14.89
CA ALA A 7 -16.04 -5.15 15.21
C ALA A 7 -15.90 -4.30 13.92
N ARG A 8 -16.39 -3.07 13.99
CA ARG A 8 -16.32 -2.15 12.86
C ARG A 8 -14.96 -1.43 12.88
N PHE A 9 -14.03 -1.86 12.04
CA PHE A 9 -12.85 -1.07 11.74
C PHE A 9 -13.30 0.27 11.13
N ARG A 10 -12.96 1.37 11.79
CA ARG A 10 -13.36 2.74 11.35
C ARG A 10 -12.36 3.37 10.38
N GLY A 11 -11.36 2.60 9.95
CA GLY A 11 -10.25 3.13 9.17
C GLY A 11 -9.32 4.05 9.98
N ASN A 12 -8.09 4.16 9.56
CA ASN A 12 -7.11 5.12 10.06
C ASN A 12 -6.76 6.15 8.97
N ALA A 13 -5.77 7.00 9.21
CA ALA A 13 -5.34 8.00 8.23
C ALA A 13 -4.80 7.35 6.95
N ALA A 14 -4.02 6.26 7.06
CA ALA A 14 -3.49 5.53 5.92
C ALA A 14 -4.61 4.88 5.06
N THR A 15 -5.64 4.30 5.72
CA THR A 15 -6.81 3.76 5.00
C THR A 15 -7.53 4.84 4.21
N ARG A 16 -7.71 6.04 4.78
CA ARG A 16 -8.38 7.15 4.08
C ARG A 16 -7.54 7.69 2.93
N ALA A 17 -6.23 7.79 3.10
CA ALA A 17 -5.31 8.21 2.05
C ALA A 17 -5.32 7.20 0.89
N GLY A 18 -5.26 5.90 1.18
CA GLY A 18 -5.37 4.83 0.18
C GLY A 18 -6.68 4.92 -0.61
N SER A 19 -7.82 5.02 0.07
CA SER A 19 -9.12 5.13 -0.61
C SER A 19 -9.25 6.41 -1.46
N ALA A 20 -8.59 7.50 -1.08
CA ALA A 20 -8.60 8.72 -1.87
C ALA A 20 -7.79 8.57 -3.19
N ARG A 21 -6.78 7.68 -3.20
CA ARG A 21 -5.94 7.41 -4.37
C ARG A 21 -6.51 6.33 -5.30
N GLU A 22 -7.36 5.45 -4.78
CA GLU A 22 -7.92 4.31 -5.49
C GLU A 22 -8.59 4.70 -6.82
N ALA A 23 -9.41 5.75 -6.82
CA ALA A 23 -10.08 6.22 -8.04
C ALA A 23 -9.07 6.64 -9.12
N ALA A 24 -8.02 7.38 -8.76
CA ALA A 24 -6.99 7.82 -9.70
C ALA A 24 -6.17 6.63 -10.25
N LEU A 25 -5.88 5.64 -9.42
CA LEU A 25 -5.20 4.42 -9.86
C LEU A 25 -6.09 3.59 -10.82
N LEU A 26 -7.39 3.54 -10.57
CA LEU A 26 -8.32 2.88 -11.50
C LEU A 26 -8.44 3.63 -12.83
N ASP A 27 -8.36 4.96 -12.84
CA ASP A 27 -8.29 5.74 -14.06
C ASP A 27 -7.00 5.42 -14.86
N GLU A 28 -5.86 5.23 -14.20
CA GLU A 28 -4.63 4.77 -14.84
C GLU A 28 -4.74 3.32 -15.39
N ALA A 29 -5.51 2.44 -14.72
CA ALA A 29 -5.76 1.09 -15.21
C ALA A 29 -6.50 1.09 -16.56
N ALA A 30 -7.31 2.11 -16.85
CA ALA A 30 -8.03 2.27 -18.11
C ALA A 30 -7.11 2.53 -19.32
N GLU A 31 -5.85 2.85 -19.11
CA GLU A 31 -4.84 2.90 -20.16
C GLU A 31 -4.39 1.49 -20.62
N ARG A 32 -4.64 0.47 -19.81
CA ARG A 32 -4.17 -0.92 -19.97
C ARG A 32 -5.28 -1.91 -20.25
N LEU A 33 -6.47 -1.60 -19.77
CA LEU A 33 -7.67 -2.43 -19.91
C LEU A 33 -8.82 -1.64 -20.53
N GLN A 34 -9.74 -2.34 -21.16
CA GLN A 34 -10.97 -1.77 -21.71
C GLN A 34 -12.09 -1.87 -20.68
N ASN A 35 -13.02 -0.92 -20.71
CA ASN A 35 -14.22 -0.92 -19.89
C ASN A 35 -13.92 -1.14 -18.39
N VAL A 36 -12.91 -0.45 -17.86
CA VAL A 36 -12.59 -0.50 -16.44
C VAL A 36 -13.77 0.01 -15.63
N VAL A 37 -14.15 -0.77 -14.63
CA VAL A 37 -15.25 -0.49 -13.72
C VAL A 37 -14.71 -0.53 -12.30
N ALA A 38 -14.81 0.59 -11.57
CA ALA A 38 -14.57 0.61 -10.14
C ALA A 38 -15.64 -0.23 -9.42
N ASN A 39 -15.24 -0.96 -8.38
CA ASN A 39 -16.12 -1.89 -7.70
C ASN A 39 -16.19 -1.62 -6.21
N ASP A 40 -17.40 -1.55 -5.69
CA ASP A 40 -17.70 -1.50 -4.25
C ASP A 40 -18.56 -2.70 -3.79
N ALA A 41 -18.90 -3.59 -4.73
CA ALA A 41 -19.75 -4.73 -4.49
C ALA A 41 -18.96 -5.93 -3.91
N LEU A 42 -19.60 -6.64 -2.99
CA LEU A 42 -19.11 -7.92 -2.50
C LEU A 42 -19.50 -9.01 -3.49
N TRP A 43 -18.52 -9.63 -4.11
CA TRP A 43 -18.72 -10.77 -5.02
C TRP A 43 -18.64 -12.08 -4.27
N ALA A 44 -19.40 -13.08 -4.74
CA ALA A 44 -19.35 -14.44 -4.26
C ALA A 44 -18.95 -15.38 -5.39
N ALA A 45 -18.17 -16.40 -5.07
CA ALA A 45 -17.79 -17.42 -6.05
C ALA A 45 -19.01 -18.23 -6.50
N ALA A 46 -19.02 -18.63 -7.79
CA ALA A 46 -20.15 -19.33 -8.39
C ALA A 46 -20.42 -20.71 -7.75
N ASP A 47 -19.41 -21.35 -7.21
CA ASP A 47 -19.44 -22.68 -6.61
C ASP A 47 -19.55 -22.68 -5.07
N ASN A 48 -19.28 -21.55 -4.41
CA ASN A 48 -19.38 -21.40 -2.96
C ASN A 48 -19.66 -19.93 -2.58
N ASP A 49 -20.87 -19.63 -2.16
CA ASP A 49 -21.31 -18.28 -1.81
C ASP A 49 -20.70 -17.70 -0.52
N LEU A 50 -19.99 -18.53 0.24
CA LEU A 50 -19.21 -18.13 1.41
C LEU A 50 -17.80 -17.64 1.03
N HIS A 51 -17.31 -18.00 -0.16
CA HIS A 51 -16.08 -17.46 -0.70
C HIS A 51 -16.36 -16.11 -1.36
N ARG A 52 -15.97 -15.05 -0.68
CA ARG A 52 -16.34 -13.68 -1.06
C ARG A 52 -15.12 -12.79 -1.16
N ALA A 53 -15.17 -11.86 -2.10
CA ALA A 53 -14.13 -10.86 -2.30
C ALA A 53 -14.71 -9.51 -2.75
N THR A 54 -13.99 -8.44 -2.45
CA THR A 54 -14.28 -7.09 -2.96
C THR A 54 -13.00 -6.60 -3.62
N PRO A 55 -12.78 -6.89 -4.92
CA PRO A 55 -11.69 -6.26 -5.67
C PRO A 55 -11.94 -4.76 -5.82
N ASP A 56 -10.89 -3.98 -6.05
CA ASP A 56 -11.01 -2.53 -6.25
C ASP A 56 -11.67 -2.20 -7.60
N GLY A 57 -11.46 -3.07 -8.60
CA GLY A 57 -12.09 -2.93 -9.91
C GLY A 57 -11.92 -4.17 -10.78
N PHE A 58 -12.46 -4.07 -11.99
CA PHE A 58 -12.29 -5.08 -13.04
C PHE A 58 -12.37 -4.43 -14.42
N GLY A 59 -11.89 -5.14 -15.43
CA GLY A 59 -11.91 -4.69 -16.83
C GLY A 59 -11.55 -5.84 -17.76
N TRP A 60 -11.41 -5.55 -19.05
CA TRP A 60 -11.08 -6.56 -20.06
C TRP A 60 -9.84 -6.17 -20.84
N ASP A 61 -9.01 -7.12 -21.21
CA ASP A 61 -7.91 -6.86 -22.13
C ASP A 61 -8.39 -6.79 -23.60
N GLY A 62 -7.44 -6.60 -24.54
CA GLY A 62 -7.74 -6.52 -25.98
C GLY A 62 -8.27 -7.81 -26.58
N ASP A 63 -8.07 -8.94 -25.93
CA ASP A 63 -8.53 -10.28 -26.34
C ASP A 63 -9.86 -10.66 -25.66
N GLY A 64 -10.41 -9.79 -24.83
CA GLY A 64 -11.68 -9.97 -24.13
C GLY A 64 -11.55 -10.85 -22.87
N ARG A 65 -10.33 -11.08 -22.35
CA ARG A 65 -10.13 -11.76 -21.08
C ARG A 65 -10.47 -10.81 -19.92
N LEU A 66 -11.17 -11.33 -18.91
CA LEU A 66 -11.54 -10.59 -17.72
C LEU A 66 -10.35 -10.46 -16.77
N ALA A 67 -10.05 -9.23 -16.36
CA ALA A 67 -9.05 -8.91 -15.36
C ALA A 67 -9.69 -8.42 -14.06
N VAL A 68 -9.21 -8.89 -12.93
CA VAL A 68 -9.42 -8.25 -11.62
C VAL A 68 -8.35 -7.19 -11.42
N ILE A 69 -8.72 -6.05 -10.87
CA ILE A 69 -7.80 -4.96 -10.55
C ILE A 69 -7.69 -4.84 -9.03
N GLU A 70 -6.45 -4.84 -8.54
CA GLU A 70 -6.11 -4.54 -7.14
C GLU A 70 -5.06 -3.43 -7.13
N VAL A 71 -5.32 -2.36 -6.38
CA VAL A 71 -4.44 -1.19 -6.31
C VAL A 71 -3.98 -0.93 -4.88
N LYS A 72 -2.75 -0.44 -4.73
CA LYS A 72 -2.16 -0.11 -3.44
C LYS A 72 -1.44 1.24 -3.51
N SER A 73 -1.69 2.09 -2.52
CA SER A 73 -0.96 3.34 -2.34
C SER A 73 -0.18 3.27 -1.02
N HIS A 74 1.14 3.23 -1.12
CA HIS A 74 2.04 3.07 0.02
C HIS A 74 2.60 4.40 0.49
N GLU A 75 2.94 4.47 1.77
CA GLU A 75 3.66 5.61 2.35
C GLU A 75 5.11 5.65 1.85
N TYR A 76 5.71 6.84 1.90
CA TYR A 76 7.13 7.04 1.61
C TYR A 76 8.03 6.05 2.37
N GLY A 77 9.05 5.55 1.69
CA GLY A 77 9.98 4.58 2.25
C GLY A 77 9.49 3.13 2.24
N TRP A 78 8.32 2.85 1.65
CA TRP A 78 7.93 1.47 1.41
C TRP A 78 8.77 0.87 0.28
N GLU A 79 9.45 -0.24 0.59
CA GLU A 79 10.29 -0.98 -0.35
C GLU A 79 9.89 -2.45 -0.35
N HIS A 80 9.69 -3.00 -1.53
CA HIS A 80 9.44 -4.43 -1.70
C HIS A 80 9.89 -4.89 -3.09
N ASP A 81 10.58 -6.01 -3.14
CA ASP A 81 10.96 -6.65 -4.41
C ASP A 81 9.80 -7.52 -4.91
N GLY A 82 9.12 -7.04 -5.93
CA GLY A 82 7.99 -7.73 -6.53
C GLY A 82 6.63 -7.36 -5.92
N ILE A 83 5.72 -8.36 -5.85
CA ILE A 83 4.40 -8.25 -5.21
C ILE A 83 4.49 -8.93 -3.85
N PRO A 84 4.14 -8.27 -2.74
CA PRO A 84 4.05 -8.93 -1.44
C PRO A 84 3.17 -10.17 -1.50
N ILE A 85 3.58 -11.24 -0.82
CA ILE A 85 2.87 -12.52 -0.88
C ILE A 85 1.40 -12.41 -0.43
N GLU A 86 1.13 -11.54 0.53
CA GLU A 86 -0.22 -11.25 1.01
C GLU A 86 -1.09 -10.57 -0.06
N HIS A 87 -0.52 -9.66 -0.85
CA HIS A 87 -1.24 -9.01 -1.95
C HIS A 87 -1.42 -9.98 -3.13
N TYR A 88 -0.41 -10.81 -3.40
CA TYR A 88 -0.51 -11.87 -4.40
C TYR A 88 -1.62 -12.86 -4.04
N ALA A 89 -1.65 -13.36 -2.82
CA ALA A 89 -2.69 -14.26 -2.33
C ALA A 89 -4.10 -13.61 -2.38
N GLN A 90 -4.21 -12.34 -1.99
CA GLN A 90 -5.46 -11.58 -2.10
C GLN A 90 -5.95 -11.54 -3.54
N LEU A 91 -5.07 -11.16 -4.47
CA LEU A 91 -5.41 -11.05 -5.89
C LEU A 91 -5.79 -12.40 -6.50
N GLN A 92 -5.06 -13.49 -6.18
CA GLN A 92 -5.40 -14.84 -6.66
C GLN A 92 -6.76 -15.30 -6.15
N PHE A 93 -7.11 -14.98 -4.89
CA PHE A 93 -8.44 -15.30 -4.36
C PHE A 93 -9.55 -14.48 -5.03
N GLN A 94 -9.30 -13.20 -5.34
CA GLN A 94 -10.23 -12.35 -6.07
C GLN A 94 -10.44 -12.85 -7.51
N ILE A 95 -9.35 -13.25 -8.21
CA ILE A 95 -9.41 -13.89 -9.55
C ILE A 95 -10.33 -15.11 -9.51
N ARG A 96 -10.18 -15.98 -8.50
CA ARG A 96 -11.02 -17.16 -8.32
C ARG A 96 -12.48 -16.79 -8.08
N VAL A 97 -12.75 -15.87 -7.16
CA VAL A 97 -14.13 -15.48 -6.79
C VAL A 97 -14.87 -14.88 -7.96
N MET A 98 -14.23 -14.06 -8.77
CA MET A 98 -14.82 -13.44 -9.95
C MET A 98 -14.81 -14.34 -11.19
N GLY A 99 -14.10 -15.47 -11.16
CA GLY A 99 -13.88 -16.29 -12.35
C GLY A 99 -13.08 -15.56 -13.43
N ALA A 100 -12.19 -14.66 -13.03
CA ALA A 100 -11.38 -13.88 -13.95
C ALA A 100 -10.20 -14.70 -14.51
N ASP A 101 -9.70 -14.26 -15.67
CA ASP A 101 -8.60 -14.91 -16.38
C ASP A 101 -7.23 -14.54 -15.82
N PHE A 102 -7.10 -13.31 -15.29
CA PHE A 102 -5.86 -12.79 -14.72
C PHE A 102 -6.14 -11.61 -13.76
N GLY A 103 -5.10 -11.10 -13.13
CA GLY A 103 -5.12 -9.90 -12.31
C GLY A 103 -4.25 -8.78 -12.87
N LEU A 104 -4.64 -7.55 -12.64
CA LEU A 104 -3.83 -6.36 -12.84
C LEU A 104 -3.53 -5.74 -11.47
N TYR A 105 -2.28 -5.84 -11.02
CA TYR A 105 -1.83 -5.27 -9.77
C TYR A 105 -1.15 -3.92 -10.01
N GLY A 106 -1.69 -2.87 -9.42
CA GLY A 106 -1.13 -1.53 -9.48
C GLY A 106 -0.66 -1.04 -8.12
N PHE A 107 0.51 -0.43 -8.04
CA PHE A 107 0.93 0.20 -6.80
C PHE A 107 1.71 1.48 -7.04
N GLU A 108 1.59 2.40 -6.09
CA GLU A 108 2.39 3.61 -6.00
C GLU A 108 3.05 3.72 -4.64
N VAL A 109 4.18 4.41 -4.58
CA VAL A 109 4.80 4.83 -3.32
C VAL A 109 4.81 6.35 -3.31
N ARG A 110 4.09 6.94 -2.37
CA ARG A 110 4.00 8.39 -2.23
C ARG A 110 5.31 8.96 -1.72
N ASP A 111 5.61 10.19 -2.07
CA ASP A 111 6.79 10.88 -1.60
C ASP A 111 6.67 11.38 -0.14
N GLU A 112 7.67 12.10 0.35
CA GLU A 112 7.70 12.65 1.72
C GLU A 112 6.58 13.66 1.99
N ASP A 113 6.04 14.29 0.95
CA ASP A 113 4.95 15.26 1.00
C ASP A 113 3.58 14.60 0.72
N ASP A 114 3.53 13.26 0.74
CA ASP A 114 2.32 12.46 0.52
C ASP A 114 1.76 12.59 -0.91
N GLN A 115 2.61 12.98 -1.88
CA GLN A 115 2.22 13.11 -3.28
C GLN A 115 2.50 11.82 -4.04
N PRO A 116 1.66 11.49 -5.05
CA PRO A 116 1.90 10.35 -5.91
C PRO A 116 3.15 10.57 -6.78
N PRO A 117 3.79 9.49 -7.28
CA PRO A 117 4.93 9.61 -8.18
C PRO A 117 4.51 10.29 -9.50
N ALA A 118 5.38 11.17 -10.01
CA ALA A 118 5.09 11.95 -11.22
C ALA A 118 4.98 11.09 -12.50
N ASP A 119 5.60 9.92 -12.50
CA ASP A 119 5.60 8.94 -13.59
C ASP A 119 4.47 7.90 -13.48
N GLY A 120 3.55 8.10 -12.52
CA GLY A 120 2.40 7.24 -12.30
C GLY A 120 2.71 5.96 -11.50
N ALA A 121 1.73 5.08 -11.41
CA ALA A 121 1.85 3.84 -10.65
C ALA A 121 2.63 2.75 -11.42
N THR A 122 3.23 1.84 -10.67
CA THR A 122 3.82 0.62 -11.23
C THR A 122 2.74 -0.43 -11.41
N TRP A 123 2.69 -1.05 -12.60
CA TRP A 123 1.68 -2.03 -12.96
C TRP A 123 2.30 -3.39 -13.28
N LYS A 124 1.66 -4.46 -12.80
CA LYS A 124 2.06 -5.85 -13.06
C LYS A 124 0.85 -6.69 -13.44
N VAL A 125 0.96 -7.40 -14.56
CA VAL A 125 0.02 -8.46 -14.92
C VAL A 125 0.34 -9.69 -14.09
N VAL A 126 -0.67 -10.29 -13.49
CA VAL A 126 -0.56 -11.47 -12.65
C VAL A 126 -1.44 -12.56 -13.23
N GLU A 127 -0.81 -13.55 -13.81
CA GLU A 127 -1.52 -14.70 -14.37
C GLU A 127 -2.21 -15.49 -13.25
N ARG A 128 -3.29 -16.16 -13.62
CA ARG A 128 -4.04 -17.02 -12.72
C ARG A 128 -3.19 -18.22 -12.29
N ASP A 129 -3.06 -18.41 -10.98
CA ASP A 129 -2.25 -19.46 -10.35
C ASP A 129 -3.18 -20.49 -9.68
N GLU A 130 -3.41 -21.60 -10.38
CA GLU A 130 -4.35 -22.62 -9.91
C GLU A 130 -3.85 -23.35 -8.66
N GLU A 131 -2.53 -23.45 -8.45
CA GLU A 131 -1.97 -24.07 -7.25
C GLU A 131 -2.20 -23.19 -6.02
N MET A 132 -1.91 -21.90 -6.13
CA MET A 132 -2.20 -20.92 -5.08
C MET A 132 -3.71 -20.84 -4.80
N ILE A 133 -4.52 -20.80 -5.84
CA ILE A 133 -5.99 -20.76 -5.72
C ILE A 133 -6.53 -21.98 -5.00
N ALA A 134 -6.05 -23.17 -5.35
CA ALA A 134 -6.47 -24.41 -4.67
C ALA A 134 -6.10 -24.38 -3.19
N TRP A 135 -4.90 -23.97 -2.85
CA TRP A 135 -4.44 -23.82 -1.49
C TRP A 135 -5.28 -22.79 -0.69
N LEU A 136 -5.53 -21.61 -1.28
CA LEU A 136 -6.35 -20.56 -0.66
C LEU A 136 -7.80 -21.01 -0.44
N THR A 137 -8.35 -21.77 -1.39
CA THR A 137 -9.70 -22.32 -1.31
C THR A 137 -9.83 -23.28 -0.15
N GLU A 138 -8.88 -24.23 -0.03
CA GLU A 138 -8.85 -25.16 1.10
C GLU A 138 -8.76 -24.43 2.45
N ARG A 139 -7.90 -23.42 2.56
CA ARG A 139 -7.79 -22.62 3.80
C ARG A 139 -9.05 -21.81 4.10
N ALA A 140 -9.75 -21.33 3.09
CA ALA A 140 -11.04 -20.65 3.26
C ALA A 140 -12.12 -21.63 3.76
N ASP A 141 -12.17 -22.84 3.20
CA ASP A 141 -13.09 -23.89 3.63
C ASP A 141 -12.81 -24.35 5.08
N ASP A 142 -11.54 -24.52 5.45
CA ASP A 142 -11.13 -24.83 6.81
C ASP A 142 -11.57 -23.73 7.81
N LEU A 143 -11.40 -22.47 7.44
CA LEU A 143 -11.84 -21.33 8.27
C LEU A 143 -13.36 -21.31 8.45
N ILE A 144 -14.11 -21.59 7.37
CA ILE A 144 -15.57 -21.68 7.40
C ILE A 144 -16.00 -22.82 8.31
N ALA A 145 -15.41 -24.01 8.16
CA ALA A 145 -15.70 -25.17 8.98
C ALA A 145 -15.40 -24.92 10.46
N TRP A 146 -14.27 -24.29 10.77
CA TRP A 146 -13.91 -23.90 12.13
C TRP A 146 -14.90 -22.90 12.73
N ARG A 147 -15.32 -21.90 11.94
CA ARG A 147 -16.36 -20.92 12.35
C ARG A 147 -17.69 -21.62 12.65
N ASP A 148 -18.13 -22.50 11.76
CA ASP A 148 -19.42 -23.19 11.86
C ASP A 148 -19.44 -24.21 13.02
N ALA A 149 -18.26 -24.71 13.42
CA ALA A 149 -18.06 -25.49 14.65
C ALA A 149 -18.09 -24.62 15.94
N GLY A 150 -18.33 -23.31 15.82
CA GLY A 150 -18.41 -22.39 16.96
C GLY A 150 -17.08 -21.85 17.42
N CYS A 151 -16.08 -21.78 16.50
CA CYS A 151 -14.73 -21.27 16.78
C CYS A 151 -14.08 -21.98 17.98
N PRO A 152 -14.01 -23.33 17.99
CA PRO A 152 -13.41 -24.03 19.11
C PRO A 152 -12.00 -23.51 19.37
N ASP A 153 -11.64 -23.41 20.66
CA ASP A 153 -10.27 -23.05 21.02
C ASP A 153 -9.32 -24.08 20.39
N VAL A 154 -8.29 -23.58 19.73
CA VAL A 154 -7.25 -24.42 19.14
C VAL A 154 -6.25 -24.75 20.26
N ASP A 155 -6.73 -25.52 21.24
CA ASP A 155 -5.91 -25.95 22.41
C ASP A 155 -4.84 -26.98 22.03
N ASP A 156 -4.87 -27.51 20.80
CA ASP A 156 -3.94 -28.53 20.31
C ASP A 156 -2.97 -28.02 19.25
N LEU A 157 -2.34 -26.87 19.49
CA LEU A 157 -1.13 -26.57 18.72
C LEU A 157 -0.06 -27.62 19.06
N PRO A 158 0.64 -28.21 18.05
CA PRO A 158 1.81 -29.03 18.34
C PRO A 158 2.75 -28.31 19.30
N ASP A 159 3.28 -29.01 20.31
CA ASP A 159 4.11 -28.43 21.37
C ASP A 159 5.25 -27.55 20.82
N GLU A 160 5.84 -27.95 19.70
CA GLU A 160 6.88 -27.17 19.01
C GLU A 160 6.35 -25.85 18.43
N VAL A 161 5.10 -25.80 17.96
CA VAL A 161 4.46 -24.58 17.43
C VAL A 161 4.08 -23.67 18.58
N ALA A 162 3.51 -24.21 19.66
CA ALA A 162 3.17 -23.47 20.87
C ALA A 162 4.43 -22.82 21.47
N ALA A 163 5.52 -23.58 21.64
CA ALA A 163 6.78 -23.08 22.14
C ALA A 163 7.40 -21.99 21.21
N ALA A 164 7.31 -22.16 19.91
CA ALA A 164 7.78 -21.16 18.95
C ALA A 164 6.96 -19.86 19.03
N LEU A 165 5.64 -19.93 19.18
CA LEU A 165 4.75 -18.78 19.36
C LEU A 165 5.02 -18.06 20.68
N GLU A 166 5.20 -18.79 21.78
CA GLU A 166 5.57 -18.20 23.08
C GLU A 166 6.91 -17.46 23.03
N ALA A 167 7.88 -17.98 22.29
CA ALA A 167 9.17 -17.32 22.11
C ALA A 167 9.07 -16.09 21.17
N TRP A 168 8.26 -16.19 20.12
CA TRP A 168 8.15 -15.14 19.09
C TRP A 168 7.30 -13.95 19.53
N ALA A 169 6.17 -14.16 20.22
CA ALA A 169 5.22 -13.11 20.55
C ALA A 169 5.85 -11.93 21.35
N PRO A 170 6.68 -12.15 22.39
CA PRO A 170 7.32 -11.06 23.12
C PRO A 170 8.34 -10.29 22.25
N LEU A 171 9.03 -10.99 21.34
CA LEU A 171 9.97 -10.34 20.42
C LEU A 171 9.26 -9.44 19.42
N LYS A 172 8.13 -9.89 18.88
CA LYS A 172 7.28 -9.09 17.99
C LYS A 172 6.74 -7.85 18.70
N LEU A 173 6.27 -8.00 19.93
CA LEU A 173 5.81 -6.86 20.75
C LEU A 173 6.94 -5.86 21.05
N ALA A 174 8.14 -6.36 21.34
CA ALA A 174 9.31 -5.51 21.58
C ALA A 174 9.72 -4.75 20.30
N LEU A 175 9.70 -5.41 19.16
CA LEU A 175 9.97 -4.79 17.85
C LEU A 175 8.95 -3.69 17.54
N THR A 176 7.66 -3.95 17.74
CA THR A 176 6.61 -2.94 17.52
C THR A 176 6.82 -1.70 18.39
N LYS A 177 7.08 -1.90 19.69
CA LYS A 177 7.38 -0.80 20.61
C LYS A 177 8.65 -0.02 20.25
N ALA A 178 9.68 -0.72 19.76
CA ALA A 178 10.91 -0.09 19.31
C ALA A 178 10.68 0.77 18.07
N ALA A 179 9.89 0.28 17.11
CA ALA A 179 9.51 1.03 15.91
C ALA A 179 8.66 2.27 16.24
N GLU A 180 7.71 2.18 17.16
CA GLU A 180 6.95 3.33 17.63
C GLU A 180 7.84 4.37 18.34
N ALA A 181 8.77 3.92 19.15
CA ALA A 181 9.73 4.80 19.85
C ALA A 181 10.69 5.48 18.85
N GLU A 182 11.15 4.77 17.83
CA GLU A 182 11.97 5.32 16.75
C GLU A 182 11.19 6.39 15.97
N LYS A 183 9.95 6.10 15.54
CA LYS A 183 9.07 7.05 14.85
C LYS A 183 8.86 8.33 15.68
N ALA A 184 8.63 8.20 16.98
CA ALA A 184 8.48 9.34 17.89
C ALA A 184 9.79 10.16 18.02
N ALA A 185 10.93 9.47 18.14
CA ALA A 185 12.25 10.10 18.23
C ALA A 185 12.61 10.85 16.94
N ASN A 186 12.31 10.26 15.78
CA ASN A 186 12.52 10.88 14.46
C ASN A 186 11.67 12.14 14.30
N ALA A 187 10.39 12.09 14.67
CA ALA A 187 9.53 13.26 14.67
C ALA A 187 10.05 14.39 15.59
N ALA A 188 10.53 14.03 16.79
CA ALA A 188 11.14 14.98 17.72
C ALA A 188 12.43 15.60 17.16
N LEU A 189 13.27 14.80 16.49
CA LEU A 189 14.48 15.25 15.83
C LEU A 189 14.17 16.22 14.69
N LYS A 190 13.24 15.88 13.79
CA LYS A 190 12.78 16.77 12.71
C LYS A 190 12.30 18.11 13.26
N LYS A 191 11.50 18.10 14.33
CA LYS A 191 11.01 19.31 15.01
C LYS A 191 12.13 20.13 15.66
N ALA A 192 13.17 19.49 16.17
CA ALA A 192 14.33 20.17 16.73
C ALA A 192 15.18 20.84 15.63
N ILE A 193 15.41 20.14 14.52
CA ILE A 193 16.15 20.66 13.35
C ILE A 193 15.43 21.88 12.76
N ALA A 194 14.09 21.82 12.65
CA ALA A 194 13.30 22.94 12.13
C ALA A 194 13.48 24.26 12.94
N LYS A 195 13.90 24.17 14.19
CA LYS A 195 14.18 25.33 15.05
C LYS A 195 15.59 25.91 14.88
N LEU A 196 16.49 25.20 14.20
CA LEU A 196 17.85 25.69 13.99
C LEU A 196 17.86 26.85 12.99
N PRO A 197 18.77 27.82 13.12
CA PRO A 197 19.01 28.82 12.08
C PRO A 197 19.31 28.15 10.75
N HIS A 198 18.86 28.74 9.64
CA HIS A 198 19.01 28.20 8.30
C HIS A 198 20.45 27.71 7.99
N ALA A 199 21.45 28.52 8.31
CA ALA A 199 22.86 28.17 8.10
C ALA A 199 23.33 26.94 8.91
N ALA A 200 22.67 26.61 10.01
CA ALA A 200 23.02 25.46 10.87
C ALA A 200 22.31 24.16 10.49
N ARG A 201 21.37 24.21 9.54
CA ARG A 201 20.63 23.02 9.07
C ARG A 201 21.43 22.22 8.05
N PHE A 202 22.39 22.86 7.36
CA PHE A 202 23.20 22.23 6.32
C PHE A 202 24.47 21.62 6.93
N GLY A 203 24.72 20.34 6.65
CA GLY A 203 25.95 19.66 7.02
C GLY A 203 26.06 19.28 8.49
N ALA A 204 24.96 19.23 9.25
CA ALA A 204 24.98 18.75 10.62
C ALA A 204 25.34 17.26 10.65
N VAL A 205 26.55 16.94 11.10
CA VAL A 205 27.00 15.57 11.37
C VAL A 205 26.88 15.34 12.87
N GLY A 206 25.92 14.48 13.25
CA GLY A 206 25.79 14.05 14.65
C GLY A 206 26.56 12.76 14.87
N MET A 207 27.50 12.78 15.82
CA MET A 207 28.13 11.56 16.33
C MET A 207 27.42 11.19 17.63
N GLY A 208 26.57 10.18 17.59
CA GLY A 208 25.98 9.57 18.78
C GLY A 208 27.00 8.67 19.48
N LYS A 209 26.78 8.38 20.78
CA LYS A 209 27.66 7.49 21.57
C LYS A 209 27.72 6.04 21.06
N THR A 210 26.81 5.63 20.20
CA THR A 210 26.63 4.26 19.70
C THR A 210 26.81 4.10 18.19
N GLY A 211 27.18 5.17 17.47
CA GLY A 211 27.41 5.13 16.02
C GLY A 211 27.31 6.53 15.42
N GLY A 212 27.89 6.71 14.23
CA GLY A 212 27.78 7.96 13.49
C GLY A 212 26.50 7.97 12.66
N PHE A 213 25.68 9.00 12.82
CA PHE A 213 24.56 9.28 11.93
C PHE A 213 24.93 10.51 11.10
N GLN A 214 24.83 10.38 9.78
CA GLN A 214 24.91 11.52 8.88
C GLN A 214 23.48 12.02 8.62
N LEU A 215 23.19 13.23 9.09
CA LEU A 215 21.94 13.89 8.76
C LEU A 215 22.15 14.64 7.43
N SER A 216 21.46 14.23 6.39
CA SER A 216 21.36 14.99 5.15
C SER A 216 20.06 15.79 5.19
N VAL A 217 20.18 17.12 5.19
CA VAL A 217 19.02 18.00 5.05
C VAL A 217 19.11 18.58 3.65
N SER A 218 18.18 18.19 2.79
CA SER A 218 17.97 18.82 1.48
C SER A 218 16.89 19.90 1.63
N GLU A 219 17.17 21.08 1.11
CA GLU A 219 16.18 22.14 0.99
C GLU A 219 15.76 22.21 -0.48
N THR A 220 14.46 21.95 -0.73
CA THR A 220 13.87 22.19 -2.03
C THR A 220 13.42 23.64 -2.07
N VAL A 221 14.08 24.45 -2.88
CA VAL A 221 13.61 25.81 -3.13
C VAL A 221 12.48 25.70 -4.15
N ALA A 222 11.24 25.82 -3.69
CA ALA A 222 10.12 26.02 -4.58
C ALA A 222 10.11 27.48 -5.05
N ILE A 223 10.05 27.67 -6.35
CA ILE A 223 9.84 29.02 -6.92
C ILE A 223 8.37 29.38 -6.66
N ASP A 224 8.11 30.46 -5.97
CA ASP A 224 6.78 31.04 -5.91
C ASP A 224 6.44 31.60 -7.30
N GLU A 225 5.78 30.78 -8.10
CA GLU A 225 5.42 31.10 -9.49
C GLU A 225 4.56 32.37 -9.57
N ALA A 226 3.69 32.60 -8.58
CA ALA A 226 2.84 33.78 -8.55
C ALA A 226 3.65 35.05 -8.22
N ALA A 227 4.56 34.97 -7.26
CA ALA A 227 5.45 36.05 -6.92
C ALA A 227 6.44 36.35 -8.05
N TRP A 228 6.94 35.32 -8.73
CA TRP A 228 7.83 35.47 -9.88
C TRP A 228 7.10 36.10 -11.06
N ALA A 229 5.92 35.61 -11.45
CA ALA A 229 5.09 36.21 -12.51
C ALA A 229 4.73 37.67 -12.25
N ALA A 230 4.56 38.06 -10.97
CA ALA A 230 4.31 39.46 -10.60
C ALA A 230 5.55 40.34 -10.65
N THR A 231 6.74 39.77 -10.36
CA THR A 231 8.02 40.54 -10.32
C THR A 231 8.69 40.66 -11.67
N ASP A 232 8.65 39.59 -12.48
CA ASP A 232 9.21 39.57 -13.85
C ASP A 232 8.31 38.78 -14.80
N PRO A 233 7.19 39.39 -15.24
CA PRO A 233 6.20 38.72 -16.09
C PRO A 233 6.75 38.34 -17.48
N ALA A 234 7.76 39.03 -17.97
CA ALA A 234 8.32 38.77 -19.28
C ALA A 234 9.20 37.50 -19.28
N GLU A 235 10.03 37.33 -18.26
CA GLU A 235 10.87 36.15 -18.10
C GLU A 235 10.03 34.93 -17.72
N HIS A 236 9.02 35.10 -16.84
CA HIS A 236 8.08 34.05 -16.52
C HIS A 236 7.37 33.51 -17.77
N ALA A 237 6.82 34.39 -18.62
CA ALA A 237 6.16 33.98 -19.86
C ALA A 237 7.12 33.28 -20.85
N ARG A 238 8.39 33.71 -20.90
CA ARG A 238 9.42 33.06 -21.73
C ARG A 238 9.72 31.64 -21.27
N VAL A 239 9.82 31.41 -19.96
CA VAL A 239 10.10 30.10 -19.41
C VAL A 239 8.87 29.17 -19.57
N GLU A 240 7.67 29.69 -19.42
CA GLU A 240 6.44 28.90 -19.65
C GLU A 240 6.31 28.47 -21.12
N GLN A 241 6.71 29.31 -22.08
CA GLN A 241 6.76 28.90 -23.48
C GLN A 241 7.77 27.77 -23.75
N LEU A 242 8.91 27.77 -23.03
CA LEU A 242 9.89 26.68 -23.12
C LEU A 242 9.41 25.38 -22.48
N ARG A 243 8.63 25.44 -21.40
CA ARG A 243 8.01 24.27 -20.74
C ARG A 243 6.89 23.66 -21.58
N GLY A 244 6.12 24.47 -22.30
CA GLY A 244 4.99 24.02 -23.15
C GLY A 244 5.40 23.53 -24.54
N GLY A 245 6.67 23.52 -24.88
CA GLY A 245 7.22 23.20 -26.22
C GLY A 245 7.93 21.84 -26.30
N VAL A 246 7.67 20.90 -25.38
CA VAL A 246 8.22 19.52 -25.39
C VAL A 246 7.09 18.53 -25.64
#